data_8be675de5178fc1a6d0f1990bd11358a
#
_entry.id   8be675de5178fc1a6d0f1990bd11358a
#
_cell.length_a   1.000
_cell.length_b   1.000
_cell.length_c   1.000
_cell.angle_alpha   90.00
_cell.angle_beta   90.00
_cell.angle_gamma   90.00
#
_symmetry.space_group_name_H-M   'P 1'
#
loop_
_entity.id
_entity.type
_entity.pdbx_description
1 polymer ?
#
loop_
_entity_poly.entity_id
_entity_poly.type
_entity_poly.pdbx_seq_one_letter_code
_entity_poly.pdbx_strand_id
1 'polypeptide(L)'
;MSELKPAAMSVFRLAADDPMTYVQAWKDSSGGKAIALFPMNFPAEIVHAAGALPVVVQDDPTPITEGRSLLAEFYCGYTRSVADQAARGRLDVFDAFVVADHCVQLLGAVDVIRWVRPDKPMHFAQFTSAMDDAWTQPRVAGRIEDAKREVETVLGVPLTSERLARSIAVFNENRRLLRELYDLRRSGRAWITATDMQTLIKSSMVMDIQEHTRLLRGLLAGLDAPAEPREDLVRVHLSGHFCHGPRPELLDLIEETGAMVVDDDLYTGYRYIATDVPESGDPLAALSQWYLDRNRNAPCPTRVTTEIDWDTYLIDSIEASRADGVVVLMAKFCEPHMLYYPELRKALDARDIPALLLETEHEGNPIETVRTRMETFIERIRRQPAAARS
;
A
#
# COMPACT_ATOMS: atom_id res chain seq x y z
N MET A 1 9.12 -13.87 -16.72
CA MET A 1 7.65 -14.09 -16.52
C MET A 1 7.46 -14.65 -15.13
N SER A 2 6.42 -14.20 -14.42
CA SER A 2 6.09 -14.69 -13.08
C SER A 2 5.79 -16.20 -13.08
N GLU A 3 6.10 -16.90 -11.98
CA GLU A 3 5.72 -18.30 -11.78
C GLU A 3 4.23 -18.44 -11.42
N LEU A 4 3.55 -17.31 -11.11
CA LEU A 4 2.12 -17.32 -10.84
C LEU A 4 1.33 -17.58 -12.13
N LYS A 5 0.47 -18.59 -12.11
CA LYS A 5 -0.31 -18.99 -13.29
C LYS A 5 -1.31 -17.86 -13.67
N PRO A 6 -1.32 -17.38 -14.93
CA PRO A 6 -2.18 -16.27 -15.36
C PRO A 6 -3.67 -16.48 -15.04
N ALA A 7 -4.16 -17.72 -15.18
CA ALA A 7 -5.54 -18.05 -14.85
C ALA A 7 -5.87 -17.93 -13.35
N ALA A 8 -4.90 -18.22 -12.47
CA ALA A 8 -5.08 -18.03 -11.03
C ALA A 8 -5.06 -16.55 -10.64
N MET A 9 -4.35 -15.72 -11.41
CA MET A 9 -4.26 -14.27 -11.18
C MET A 9 -5.45 -13.46 -11.71
N SER A 10 -6.32 -14.05 -12.55
CA SER A 10 -7.35 -13.30 -13.28
C SER A 10 -8.34 -12.55 -12.36
N VAL A 11 -8.77 -13.17 -11.27
CA VAL A 11 -9.72 -12.56 -10.32
C VAL A 11 -9.04 -11.42 -9.54
N PHE A 12 -7.79 -11.61 -9.13
CA PHE A 12 -7.03 -10.57 -8.44
C PHE A 12 -6.80 -9.35 -9.35
N ARG A 13 -6.46 -9.58 -10.63
CA ARG A 13 -6.28 -8.51 -11.62
C ARG A 13 -7.58 -7.74 -11.83
N LEU A 14 -8.72 -8.42 -11.99
CA LEU A 14 -10.01 -7.74 -12.13
C LEU A 14 -10.26 -6.76 -10.98
N ALA A 15 -10.07 -7.19 -9.74
CA ALA A 15 -10.29 -6.35 -8.57
C ALA A 15 -9.24 -5.24 -8.43
N ALA A 16 -7.99 -5.48 -8.82
CA ALA A 16 -6.90 -4.50 -8.74
C ALA A 16 -6.96 -3.43 -9.85
N ASP A 17 -7.41 -3.81 -11.06
CA ASP A 17 -7.41 -2.94 -12.24
C ASP A 17 -8.72 -2.15 -12.39
N ASP A 18 -9.86 -2.73 -11.97
CA ASP A 18 -11.16 -2.05 -11.95
C ASP A 18 -11.90 -2.28 -10.62
N PRO A 19 -11.44 -1.62 -9.53
CA PRO A 19 -12.02 -1.78 -8.21
C PRO A 19 -13.53 -1.49 -8.15
N MET A 20 -13.99 -0.49 -8.90
CA MET A 20 -15.39 -0.05 -8.84
C MET A 20 -16.34 -1.08 -9.44
N THR A 21 -15.93 -1.75 -10.53
CA THR A 21 -16.69 -2.86 -11.12
C THR A 21 -16.75 -4.05 -10.15
N TYR A 22 -15.66 -4.40 -9.47
CA TYR A 22 -15.68 -5.45 -8.45
C TYR A 22 -16.64 -5.08 -7.31
N VAL A 23 -16.55 -3.87 -6.77
CA VAL A 23 -17.40 -3.41 -5.65
C VAL A 23 -18.87 -3.46 -6.04
N GLN A 24 -19.23 -3.01 -7.24
CA GLN A 24 -20.62 -3.06 -7.72
C GLN A 24 -21.13 -4.51 -7.82
N ALA A 25 -20.34 -5.40 -8.42
CA ALA A 25 -20.69 -6.83 -8.54
C ALA A 25 -20.84 -7.48 -7.17
N TRP A 26 -19.98 -7.16 -6.20
CA TRP A 26 -20.09 -7.64 -4.82
C TRP A 26 -21.38 -7.13 -4.16
N LYS A 27 -21.72 -5.85 -4.31
CA LYS A 27 -22.97 -5.27 -3.79
C LYS A 27 -24.20 -5.95 -4.41
N ASP A 28 -24.20 -6.16 -5.72
CA ASP A 28 -25.33 -6.79 -6.43
C ASP A 28 -25.55 -8.25 -5.99
N SER A 29 -24.46 -8.96 -5.69
CA SER A 29 -24.53 -10.37 -5.27
C SER A 29 -24.83 -10.55 -3.78
N SER A 30 -24.30 -9.68 -2.93
CA SER A 30 -24.42 -9.80 -1.46
C SER A 30 -25.60 -9.01 -0.87
N GLY A 31 -26.06 -7.96 -1.57
CA GLY A 31 -26.95 -6.94 -1.01
C GLY A 31 -26.30 -6.08 0.08
N GLY A 32 -24.97 -6.18 0.25
CA GLY A 32 -24.20 -5.53 1.28
C GLY A 32 -23.88 -4.06 0.98
N LYS A 33 -23.35 -3.35 1.98
CA LYS A 33 -22.83 -1.98 1.85
C LYS A 33 -21.33 -2.00 1.65
N ALA A 34 -20.80 -1.04 0.88
CA ALA A 34 -19.38 -0.83 0.67
C ALA A 34 -18.95 0.53 1.23
N ILE A 35 -17.87 0.55 2.01
CA ILE A 35 -17.34 1.74 2.66
C ILE A 35 -15.97 2.07 2.08
N ALA A 36 -15.85 3.27 1.52
CA ALA A 36 -14.57 3.79 1.00
C ALA A 36 -13.63 4.16 2.15
N LEU A 37 -12.39 3.69 2.12
CA LEU A 37 -11.33 4.01 3.08
C LEU A 37 -10.23 4.80 2.39
N PHE A 38 -9.68 5.80 3.09
CA PHE A 38 -8.55 6.61 2.66
C PHE A 38 -7.62 6.91 3.83
N PRO A 39 -6.34 6.87 3.62
CA PRO A 39 -5.61 5.83 2.95
C PRO A 39 -5.43 4.64 3.92
N MET A 40 -4.26 4.07 4.00
CA MET A 40 -3.94 2.86 4.74
C MET A 40 -4.04 2.92 6.27
N ASN A 41 -4.27 4.08 6.87
CA ASN A 41 -4.15 4.25 8.33
C ASN A 41 -5.41 3.83 9.10
N PHE A 42 -6.52 3.63 8.40
CA PHE A 42 -7.75 3.19 9.03
C PHE A 42 -7.81 1.65 9.08
N PRO A 43 -8.14 1.06 10.24
CA PRO A 43 -8.28 -0.40 10.34
C PRO A 43 -9.56 -0.87 9.64
N ALA A 44 -9.39 -1.52 8.49
CA ALA A 44 -10.47 -2.08 7.67
C ALA A 44 -11.31 -3.11 8.44
N GLU A 45 -10.72 -3.73 9.45
CA GLU A 45 -11.34 -4.70 10.34
C GLU A 45 -12.61 -4.17 11.01
N ILE A 46 -12.68 -2.88 11.31
CA ILE A 46 -13.87 -2.26 11.94
C ILE A 46 -15.05 -2.31 10.98
N VAL A 47 -14.84 -1.95 9.71
CA VAL A 47 -15.89 -1.97 8.68
C VAL A 47 -16.32 -3.40 8.36
N HIS A 48 -15.37 -4.31 8.19
CA HIS A 48 -15.64 -5.72 7.94
C HIS A 48 -16.38 -6.38 9.11
N ALA A 49 -16.02 -6.08 10.35
CA ALA A 49 -16.74 -6.60 11.52
C ALA A 49 -18.21 -6.13 11.57
N ALA A 50 -18.54 -5.00 10.97
CA ALA A 50 -19.90 -4.52 10.82
C ALA A 50 -20.67 -5.23 9.67
N GLY A 51 -20.00 -6.04 8.86
CA GLY A 51 -20.60 -6.79 7.74
C GLY A 51 -20.65 -6.00 6.43
N ALA A 52 -19.88 -4.92 6.32
CA ALA A 52 -19.70 -4.15 5.09
C ALA A 52 -18.36 -4.46 4.43
N LEU A 53 -18.26 -4.21 3.13
CA LEU A 53 -17.01 -4.32 2.38
C LEU A 53 -16.14 -3.07 2.62
N PRO A 54 -14.98 -3.19 3.27
CA PRO A 54 -14.01 -2.10 3.32
C PRO A 54 -13.22 -2.04 2.03
N VAL A 55 -13.16 -0.88 1.41
CA VAL A 55 -12.42 -0.70 0.16
C VAL A 55 -11.46 0.48 0.29
N VAL A 56 -10.17 0.21 0.22
CA VAL A 56 -9.18 1.27 0.14
C VAL A 56 -9.20 1.86 -1.28
N VAL A 57 -9.60 3.12 -1.39
CA VAL A 57 -9.64 3.81 -2.68
C VAL A 57 -8.22 4.03 -3.19
N GLN A 58 -8.00 3.59 -4.41
CA GLN A 58 -6.73 3.68 -5.12
C GLN A 58 -6.79 4.80 -6.16
N ASP A 59 -5.64 5.23 -6.65
CA ASP A 59 -5.58 6.12 -7.78
C ASP A 59 -6.11 5.42 -9.05
N ASP A 60 -6.85 6.18 -9.85
CA ASP A 60 -7.31 5.76 -11.17
C ASP A 60 -6.18 6.08 -12.19
N PRO A 61 -5.79 5.14 -13.06
CA PRO A 61 -4.73 5.38 -14.03
C PRO A 61 -5.10 6.37 -15.15
N THR A 62 -6.36 6.76 -15.26
CA THR A 62 -6.80 7.70 -16.29
C THR A 62 -6.31 9.12 -16.03
N PRO A 63 -6.10 9.94 -17.09
CA PRO A 63 -5.72 11.33 -16.93
C PRO A 63 -6.75 12.11 -16.08
N ILE A 64 -6.24 13.02 -15.24
CA ILE A 64 -7.07 13.88 -14.41
C ILE A 64 -7.78 14.91 -15.30
N THR A 65 -9.09 15.00 -15.20
CA THR A 65 -9.95 15.87 -16.00
C THR A 65 -10.70 16.90 -15.14
N GLU A 66 -11.80 16.52 -14.52
CA GLU A 66 -12.62 17.39 -13.67
C GLU A 66 -11.87 17.86 -12.42
N GLY A 67 -11.03 17.00 -11.85
CA GLY A 67 -10.21 17.30 -10.69
C GLY A 67 -9.22 18.46 -10.88
N ARG A 68 -8.85 18.78 -12.12
CA ARG A 68 -7.97 19.93 -12.43
C ARG A 68 -8.59 21.28 -12.05
N SER A 69 -9.90 21.39 -12.11
CA SER A 69 -10.61 22.61 -11.72
C SER A 69 -10.84 22.72 -10.21
N LEU A 70 -10.66 21.62 -9.47
CA LEU A 70 -11.00 21.52 -8.05
C LEU A 70 -9.78 21.61 -7.15
N LEU A 71 -8.65 21.13 -7.61
CA LEU A 71 -7.39 21.14 -6.87
C LEU A 71 -6.24 21.70 -7.70
N ALA A 72 -5.39 22.49 -7.07
CA ALA A 72 -4.22 23.05 -7.71
C ALA A 72 -3.22 21.96 -8.14
N GLU A 73 -2.39 22.23 -9.15
CA GLU A 73 -1.46 21.28 -9.75
C GLU A 73 -0.36 20.78 -8.78
N PHE A 74 -0.08 21.51 -7.72
CA PHE A 74 0.91 21.12 -6.70
C PHE A 74 0.40 20.07 -5.70
N TYR A 75 -0.86 19.67 -5.76
CA TYR A 75 -1.31 18.48 -5.04
C TYR A 75 -0.74 17.21 -5.70
N CYS A 76 -0.37 16.22 -4.88
CA CYS A 76 0.17 14.97 -5.41
C CYS A 76 -0.85 14.23 -6.29
N GLY A 77 -0.35 13.38 -7.20
CA GLY A 77 -1.16 12.66 -8.16
C GLY A 77 -2.29 11.84 -7.54
N TYR A 78 -2.04 11.18 -6.39
CA TYR A 78 -3.06 10.44 -5.67
C TYR A 78 -4.23 11.32 -5.22
N THR A 79 -3.95 12.44 -4.55
CA THR A 79 -4.99 13.36 -4.07
C THR A 79 -5.82 13.93 -5.22
N ARG A 80 -5.18 14.32 -6.31
CA ARG A 80 -5.87 14.82 -7.52
C ARG A 80 -6.71 13.74 -8.21
N SER A 81 -6.18 12.51 -8.28
CA SER A 81 -6.91 11.37 -8.86
C SER A 81 -8.15 11.03 -8.04
N VAL A 82 -8.06 11.01 -6.70
CA VAL A 82 -9.22 10.78 -5.83
C VAL A 82 -10.28 11.87 -6.00
N ALA A 83 -9.86 13.14 -6.07
CA ALA A 83 -10.77 14.26 -6.30
C ALA A 83 -11.45 14.15 -7.69
N ASP A 84 -10.72 13.76 -8.73
CA ASP A 84 -11.25 13.52 -10.07
C ASP A 84 -12.27 12.38 -10.09
N GLN A 85 -11.95 11.26 -9.45
CA GLN A 85 -12.88 10.13 -9.31
C GLN A 85 -14.19 10.54 -8.62
N ALA A 86 -14.09 11.35 -7.55
CA ALA A 86 -15.27 11.88 -6.86
C ALA A 86 -16.11 12.78 -7.78
N ALA A 87 -15.48 13.73 -8.47
CA ALA A 87 -16.15 14.67 -9.38
C ALA A 87 -16.84 13.95 -10.56
N ARG A 88 -16.21 12.89 -11.07
CA ARG A 88 -16.76 12.07 -12.17
C ARG A 88 -17.80 11.03 -11.71
N GLY A 89 -18.15 11.00 -10.42
CA GLY A 89 -19.13 10.05 -9.87
C GLY A 89 -18.64 8.60 -9.78
N ARG A 90 -17.35 8.33 -9.97
CA ARG A 90 -16.80 6.96 -9.86
C ARG A 90 -16.87 6.43 -8.43
N LEU A 91 -16.88 7.33 -7.44
CA LEU A 91 -17.01 6.96 -6.02
C LEU A 91 -18.48 6.80 -5.56
N ASP A 92 -19.46 6.91 -6.47
CA ASP A 92 -20.89 6.81 -6.15
C ASP A 92 -21.32 5.43 -5.67
N VAL A 93 -20.55 4.41 -6.04
CA VAL A 93 -20.76 3.02 -5.63
C VAL A 93 -20.68 2.82 -4.11
N PHE A 94 -19.97 3.70 -3.40
CA PHE A 94 -19.81 3.62 -1.95
C PHE A 94 -21.01 4.18 -1.20
N ASP A 95 -21.34 3.56 -0.07
CA ASP A 95 -22.43 3.99 0.81
C ASP A 95 -22.00 5.02 1.84
N ALA A 96 -20.71 5.06 2.19
CA ALA A 96 -20.08 6.06 3.05
C ALA A 96 -18.57 6.11 2.85
N PHE A 97 -17.95 7.12 3.45
CA PHE A 97 -16.51 7.33 3.42
C PHE A 97 -15.93 7.38 4.83
N VAL A 98 -14.81 6.71 5.04
CA VAL A 98 -13.98 6.89 6.23
C VAL A 98 -12.60 7.35 5.78
N VAL A 99 -12.25 8.55 6.16
CA VAL A 99 -10.97 9.17 5.78
C VAL A 99 -10.09 9.28 7.01
N ALA A 100 -8.95 8.61 6.98
CA ALA A 100 -7.92 8.77 7.99
C ALA A 100 -6.92 9.83 7.56
N ASP A 101 -6.54 10.71 8.46
CA ASP A 101 -5.48 11.68 8.23
C ASP A 101 -4.15 10.96 8.00
N HIS A 102 -3.57 11.16 6.83
CA HIS A 102 -2.25 10.63 6.48
C HIS A 102 -1.25 11.75 6.18
N CYS A 103 -1.65 12.71 5.38
CA CYS A 103 -0.86 13.91 5.08
C CYS A 103 -1.80 15.10 4.80
N VAL A 104 -1.25 16.31 4.85
CA VAL A 104 -2.01 17.55 4.65
C VAL A 104 -2.67 17.61 3.27
N GLN A 105 -2.05 17.07 2.24
CA GLN A 105 -2.60 17.11 0.88
C GLN A 105 -3.92 16.33 0.74
N LEU A 106 -4.10 15.25 1.50
CA LEU A 106 -5.33 14.47 1.46
C LEU A 106 -6.57 15.27 1.90
N LEU A 107 -6.39 16.32 2.73
CA LEU A 107 -7.49 17.20 3.14
C LEU A 107 -8.19 17.84 1.93
N GLY A 108 -7.44 18.18 0.86
CA GLY A 108 -8.01 18.69 -0.38
C GLY A 108 -9.00 17.70 -1.02
N ALA A 109 -8.66 16.41 -1.09
CA ALA A 109 -9.58 15.40 -1.61
C ALA A 109 -10.82 15.23 -0.70
N VAL A 110 -10.64 15.30 0.62
CA VAL A 110 -11.75 15.23 1.59
C VAL A 110 -12.76 16.35 1.34
N ASP A 111 -12.29 17.59 1.17
CA ASP A 111 -13.14 18.75 0.93
C ASP A 111 -13.86 18.65 -0.41
N VAL A 112 -13.17 18.18 -1.45
CA VAL A 112 -13.80 17.92 -2.77
C VAL A 112 -14.91 16.88 -2.63
N ILE A 113 -14.66 15.74 -1.99
CA ILE A 113 -15.67 14.68 -1.82
C ILE A 113 -16.89 15.23 -1.05
N ARG A 114 -16.67 15.96 0.04
CA ARG A 114 -17.77 16.60 0.80
C ARG A 114 -18.60 17.57 -0.05
N TRP A 115 -17.94 18.30 -0.93
CA TRP A 115 -18.61 19.27 -1.79
C TRP A 115 -19.40 18.61 -2.93
N VAL A 116 -18.84 17.58 -3.57
CA VAL A 116 -19.49 16.90 -4.71
C VAL A 116 -20.49 15.83 -4.26
N ARG A 117 -20.32 15.26 -3.06
CA ARG A 117 -21.18 14.19 -2.49
C ARG A 117 -21.64 14.51 -1.06
N PRO A 118 -22.35 15.64 -0.87
CA PRO A 118 -22.86 16.04 0.45
C PRO A 118 -23.92 15.08 1.01
N ASP A 119 -24.49 14.23 0.15
CA ASP A 119 -25.48 13.20 0.48
C ASP A 119 -24.87 11.96 1.13
N LYS A 120 -23.56 11.75 1.05
CA LYS A 120 -22.89 10.55 1.57
C LYS A 120 -22.32 10.81 2.99
N PRO A 121 -22.59 9.92 3.95
CA PRO A 121 -21.92 9.99 5.24
C PRO A 121 -20.40 9.95 5.10
N MET A 122 -19.71 10.82 5.85
CA MET A 122 -18.24 10.85 5.85
C MET A 122 -17.72 11.06 7.27
N HIS A 123 -16.92 10.10 7.74
CA HIS A 123 -16.14 10.22 8.97
C HIS A 123 -14.70 10.59 8.66
N PHE A 124 -14.20 11.64 9.32
CA PHE A 124 -12.80 12.05 9.25
C PHE A 124 -12.06 11.69 10.53
N ALA A 125 -11.25 10.65 10.50
CA ALA A 125 -10.46 10.17 11.62
C ALA A 125 -9.08 10.83 11.62
N GLN A 126 -8.91 11.86 12.48
CA GLN A 126 -7.63 12.55 12.60
C GLN A 126 -6.72 11.82 13.59
N PHE A 127 -5.77 11.05 13.06
CA PHE A 127 -4.71 10.43 13.83
C PHE A 127 -3.55 11.39 14.07
N THR A 128 -2.77 11.13 15.13
CA THR A 128 -1.56 11.90 15.42
C THR A 128 -0.41 11.51 14.50
N SER A 129 0.45 12.47 14.15
CA SER A 129 1.74 12.21 13.49
C SER A 129 2.86 11.89 14.46
N ALA A 130 2.79 12.35 15.73
CA ALA A 130 3.77 11.99 16.75
C ALA A 130 3.47 10.60 17.28
N MET A 131 4.47 9.70 17.29
CA MET A 131 4.28 8.29 17.64
C MET A 131 4.75 7.94 19.06
N ASP A 132 5.64 8.74 19.67
CA ASP A 132 6.36 8.36 20.89
C ASP A 132 5.97 9.18 22.12
N ASP A 133 5.07 10.16 21.98
CA ASP A 133 4.64 10.99 23.10
C ASP A 133 3.68 10.23 24.05
N ALA A 134 3.72 10.57 25.33
CA ALA A 134 2.87 9.95 26.36
C ALA A 134 1.35 10.07 26.08
N TRP A 135 0.93 11.09 25.30
CA TRP A 135 -0.46 11.31 24.90
C TRP A 135 -0.85 10.59 23.60
N THR A 136 0.10 10.04 22.86
CA THR A 136 -0.14 9.40 21.53
C THR A 136 -1.09 8.22 21.65
N GLN A 137 -0.78 7.24 22.49
CA GLN A 137 -1.61 6.03 22.63
C GLN A 137 -3.05 6.32 23.07
N PRO A 138 -3.31 7.12 24.14
CA PRO A 138 -4.68 7.47 24.52
C PRO A 138 -5.45 8.20 23.40
N ARG A 139 -4.77 9.06 22.64
CA ARG A 139 -5.41 9.76 21.51
C ARG A 139 -5.75 8.81 20.37
N VAL A 140 -4.85 7.90 20.01
CA VAL A 140 -5.11 6.88 18.99
C VAL A 140 -6.29 5.99 19.41
N ALA A 141 -6.30 5.51 20.66
CA ALA A 141 -7.39 4.70 21.19
C ALA A 141 -8.74 5.42 21.09
N GLY A 142 -8.80 6.72 21.48
CA GLY A 142 -10.00 7.53 21.33
C GLY A 142 -10.46 7.66 19.88
N ARG A 143 -9.53 7.81 18.90
CA ARG A 143 -9.89 7.89 17.47
C ARG A 143 -10.41 6.56 16.91
N ILE A 144 -9.85 5.43 17.35
CA ILE A 144 -10.33 4.09 16.98
C ILE A 144 -11.75 3.86 17.53
N GLU A 145 -12.01 4.28 18.77
CA GLU A 145 -13.33 4.17 19.36
C GLU A 145 -14.36 5.09 18.69
N ASP A 146 -13.98 6.34 18.35
CA ASP A 146 -14.82 7.24 17.57
C ASP A 146 -15.19 6.63 16.23
N ALA A 147 -14.21 6.07 15.52
CA ALA A 147 -14.41 5.40 14.24
C ALA A 147 -15.34 4.18 14.34
N LYS A 148 -15.21 3.38 15.40
CA LYS A 148 -16.13 2.28 15.69
C LYS A 148 -17.57 2.79 15.82
N ARG A 149 -17.80 3.81 16.65
CA ARG A 149 -19.13 4.40 16.86
C ARG A 149 -19.74 4.95 15.58
N GLU A 150 -18.92 5.59 14.75
CA GLU A 150 -19.38 6.11 13.46
C GLU A 150 -19.80 4.99 12.50
N VAL A 151 -19.00 3.94 12.41
CA VAL A 151 -19.33 2.77 11.58
C VAL A 151 -20.61 2.08 12.07
N GLU A 152 -20.78 1.94 13.39
CA GLU A 152 -22.02 1.42 13.99
C GLU A 152 -23.23 2.28 13.61
N THR A 153 -23.08 3.60 13.64
CA THR A 153 -24.16 4.56 13.30
C THR A 153 -24.53 4.47 11.83
N VAL A 154 -23.54 4.49 10.92
CA VAL A 154 -23.74 4.46 9.45
C VAL A 154 -24.33 3.14 8.98
N LEU A 155 -23.91 2.04 9.59
CA LEU A 155 -24.35 0.70 9.18
C LEU A 155 -25.54 0.19 9.98
N GLY A 156 -25.85 0.79 11.13
CA GLY A 156 -26.94 0.34 12.01
C GLY A 156 -26.67 -0.99 12.71
N VAL A 157 -25.38 -1.35 12.89
CA VAL A 157 -24.96 -2.66 13.39
C VAL A 157 -24.00 -2.48 14.57
N PRO A 158 -24.31 -3.03 15.76
CA PRO A 158 -23.39 -2.95 16.90
C PRO A 158 -22.17 -3.86 16.68
N LEU A 159 -20.99 -3.34 17.01
CA LEU A 159 -19.71 -4.03 16.91
C LEU A 159 -19.32 -4.64 18.26
N THR A 160 -19.53 -5.95 18.42
CA THR A 160 -19.07 -6.66 19.61
C THR A 160 -17.60 -7.04 19.52
N SER A 161 -16.98 -7.28 20.67
CA SER A 161 -15.57 -7.71 20.73
C SER A 161 -15.35 -9.01 19.93
N GLU A 162 -16.32 -9.94 19.94
CA GLU A 162 -16.21 -11.19 19.18
C GLU A 162 -16.23 -10.96 17.66
N ARG A 163 -17.02 -10.00 17.17
CA ARG A 163 -17.05 -9.66 15.73
C ARG A 163 -15.73 -9.03 15.31
N LEU A 164 -15.21 -8.10 16.12
CA LEU A 164 -13.91 -7.48 15.88
C LEU A 164 -12.77 -8.50 15.91
N ALA A 165 -12.73 -9.38 16.92
CA ALA A 165 -11.71 -10.41 17.03
C ALA A 165 -11.72 -11.36 15.82
N ARG A 166 -12.91 -11.79 15.34
CA ARG A 166 -13.03 -12.61 14.11
C ARG A 166 -12.51 -11.86 12.89
N SER A 167 -12.84 -10.58 12.77
CA SER A 167 -12.38 -9.76 11.66
C SER A 167 -10.84 -9.63 11.68
N ILE A 168 -10.26 -9.33 12.83
CA ILE A 168 -8.80 -9.26 13.03
C ILE A 168 -8.13 -10.55 12.58
N ALA A 169 -8.62 -11.71 13.01
CA ALA A 169 -8.04 -13.00 12.65
C ALA A 169 -8.03 -13.24 11.13
N VAL A 170 -9.11 -12.89 10.43
CA VAL A 170 -9.20 -13.04 8.97
C VAL A 170 -8.21 -12.13 8.24
N PHE A 171 -8.13 -10.85 8.65
CA PHE A 171 -7.16 -9.92 8.05
C PHE A 171 -5.71 -10.32 8.33
N ASN A 172 -5.41 -10.76 9.54
CA ASN A 172 -4.07 -11.23 9.87
C ASN A 172 -3.67 -12.47 9.07
N GLU A 173 -4.60 -13.41 8.87
CA GLU A 173 -4.33 -14.56 8.02
C GLU A 173 -3.99 -14.14 6.59
N ASN A 174 -4.74 -13.21 6.02
CA ASN A 174 -4.46 -12.67 4.69
C ASN A 174 -3.07 -12.03 4.63
N ARG A 175 -2.72 -11.19 5.61
CA ARG A 175 -1.39 -10.58 5.71
C ARG A 175 -0.27 -11.62 5.75
N ARG A 176 -0.44 -12.71 6.54
CA ARG A 176 0.56 -13.79 6.66
C ARG A 176 0.79 -14.51 5.34
N LEU A 177 -0.28 -14.83 4.61
CA LEU A 177 -0.18 -15.47 3.29
C LEU A 177 0.52 -14.56 2.26
N LEU A 178 0.23 -13.26 2.28
CA LEU A 178 0.92 -12.30 1.42
C LEU A 178 2.41 -12.17 1.78
N ARG A 179 2.75 -12.17 3.09
CA ARG A 179 4.16 -12.18 3.53
C ARG A 179 4.87 -13.47 3.14
N GLU A 180 4.19 -14.62 3.14
CA GLU A 180 4.77 -15.87 2.65
C GLU A 180 5.22 -15.76 1.18
N LEU A 181 4.45 -15.08 0.33
CA LEU A 181 4.88 -14.80 -1.06
C LEU A 181 6.11 -13.88 -1.12
N TYR A 182 6.19 -12.86 -0.24
CA TYR A 182 7.40 -12.05 -0.10
C TYR A 182 8.61 -12.87 0.32
N ASP A 183 8.46 -13.79 1.27
CA ASP A 183 9.55 -14.65 1.73
C ASP A 183 10.04 -15.61 0.64
N LEU A 184 9.13 -16.13 -0.18
CA LEU A 184 9.48 -16.91 -1.37
C LEU A 184 10.29 -16.08 -2.37
N ARG A 185 9.87 -14.85 -2.63
CA ARG A 185 10.53 -13.89 -3.52
C ARG A 185 11.91 -13.47 -2.99
N ARG A 186 12.01 -13.05 -1.71
CA ARG A 186 13.26 -12.66 -1.06
C ARG A 186 14.30 -13.78 -1.07
N SER A 187 13.86 -15.02 -0.81
CA SER A 187 14.73 -16.20 -0.82
C SER A 187 15.12 -16.70 -2.21
N GLY A 188 14.51 -16.13 -3.27
CA GLY A 188 14.70 -16.62 -4.65
C GLY A 188 14.06 -17.98 -4.93
N ARG A 189 13.22 -18.50 -4.02
CA ARG A 189 12.52 -19.78 -4.20
C ARG A 189 11.34 -19.72 -5.15
N ALA A 190 10.82 -18.52 -5.42
CA ALA A 190 9.82 -18.29 -6.44
C ALA A 190 10.06 -16.94 -7.11
N TRP A 191 9.90 -16.91 -8.43
CA TRP A 191 9.88 -15.66 -9.17
C TRP A 191 8.46 -15.14 -9.26
N ILE A 192 8.18 -14.12 -8.45
CA ILE A 192 6.93 -13.39 -8.49
C ILE A 192 7.27 -11.96 -8.91
N THR A 193 6.74 -11.50 -10.05
CA THR A 193 7.05 -10.16 -10.55
C THR A 193 6.54 -9.06 -9.62
N ALA A 194 7.15 -7.88 -9.72
CA ALA A 194 6.71 -6.71 -8.96
C ALA A 194 5.24 -6.37 -9.27
N THR A 195 4.84 -6.47 -10.53
CA THR A 195 3.46 -6.26 -10.98
C THR A 195 2.49 -7.27 -10.37
N ASP A 196 2.83 -8.56 -10.32
CA ASP A 196 1.96 -9.56 -9.70
C ASP A 196 1.85 -9.38 -8.19
N MET A 197 2.96 -9.07 -7.49
CA MET A 197 2.92 -8.74 -6.06
C MET A 197 2.03 -7.53 -5.78
N GLN A 198 2.20 -6.46 -6.54
CA GLN A 198 1.35 -5.26 -6.39
C GLN A 198 -0.12 -5.59 -6.66
N THR A 199 -0.42 -6.41 -7.68
CA THR A 199 -1.79 -6.86 -7.98
C THR A 199 -2.42 -7.60 -6.80
N LEU A 200 -1.68 -8.51 -6.16
CA LEU A 200 -2.16 -9.24 -4.98
C LEU A 200 -2.41 -8.32 -3.78
N ILE A 201 -1.54 -7.34 -3.56
CA ILE A 201 -1.76 -6.36 -2.48
C ILE A 201 -2.95 -5.44 -2.81
N LYS A 202 -3.01 -4.88 -4.02
CA LYS A 202 -4.12 -4.01 -4.45
C LYS A 202 -5.46 -4.71 -4.38
N SER A 203 -5.54 -5.96 -4.82
CA SER A 203 -6.76 -6.75 -4.73
C SER A 203 -7.18 -7.02 -3.28
N SER A 204 -6.24 -7.23 -2.35
CA SER A 204 -6.56 -7.39 -0.93
C SER A 204 -7.14 -6.14 -0.27
N MET A 205 -6.90 -4.97 -0.87
CA MET A 205 -7.46 -3.68 -0.44
C MET A 205 -8.91 -3.46 -0.92
N VAL A 206 -9.40 -4.29 -1.84
CA VAL A 206 -10.68 -4.10 -2.53
C VAL A 206 -11.62 -5.28 -2.35
N MET A 207 -11.11 -6.50 -2.44
CA MET A 207 -11.91 -7.72 -2.41
C MET A 207 -12.47 -8.02 -1.01
N ASP A 208 -13.56 -8.79 -0.99
CA ASP A 208 -13.94 -9.49 0.23
C ASP A 208 -12.73 -10.27 0.76
N ILE A 209 -12.34 -9.98 1.99
CA ILE A 209 -11.07 -10.50 2.53
C ILE A 209 -11.07 -12.01 2.73
N GLN A 210 -12.23 -12.62 2.95
CA GLN A 210 -12.35 -14.08 3.06
C GLN A 210 -12.22 -14.74 1.69
N GLU A 211 -12.82 -14.14 0.67
CA GLU A 211 -12.66 -14.60 -0.72
C GLU A 211 -11.20 -14.47 -1.15
N HIS A 212 -10.58 -13.32 -0.93
CA HIS A 212 -9.17 -13.07 -1.24
C HIS A 212 -8.26 -14.09 -0.55
N THR A 213 -8.46 -14.33 0.74
CA THR A 213 -7.67 -15.29 1.54
C THR A 213 -7.80 -16.71 1.00
N ARG A 214 -9.03 -17.14 0.64
CA ARG A 214 -9.30 -18.45 0.05
C ARG A 214 -8.56 -18.63 -1.29
N LEU A 215 -8.64 -17.62 -2.16
CA LEU A 215 -7.98 -17.65 -3.47
C LEU A 215 -6.45 -17.65 -3.31
N LEU A 216 -5.93 -16.87 -2.36
CA LEU A 216 -4.51 -16.76 -2.09
C LEU A 216 -3.91 -18.09 -1.58
N ARG A 217 -4.64 -18.83 -0.70
CA ARG A 217 -4.24 -20.19 -0.31
C ARG A 217 -4.17 -21.13 -1.51
N GLY A 218 -5.13 -21.03 -2.43
CA GLY A 218 -5.11 -21.82 -3.67
C GLY A 218 -3.92 -21.46 -4.58
N LEU A 219 -3.57 -20.18 -4.62
CA LEU A 219 -2.42 -19.70 -5.37
C LEU A 219 -1.11 -20.25 -4.81
N LEU A 220 -0.90 -20.14 -3.49
CA LEU A 220 0.29 -20.67 -2.80
C LEU A 220 0.41 -22.19 -2.93
N ALA A 221 -0.70 -22.92 -2.78
CA ALA A 221 -0.71 -24.39 -2.95
C ALA A 221 -0.41 -24.82 -4.41
N GLY A 222 -0.59 -23.94 -5.37
CA GLY A 222 -0.32 -24.19 -6.78
C GLY A 222 1.06 -23.77 -7.27
N LEU A 223 1.90 -23.21 -6.39
CA LEU A 223 3.30 -22.95 -6.71
C LEU A 223 4.06 -24.29 -6.79
N ASP A 224 4.76 -24.47 -7.89
CA ASP A 224 5.60 -25.64 -8.12
C ASP A 224 6.84 -25.63 -7.19
N ALA A 225 7.66 -26.68 -7.25
CA ALA A 225 8.89 -26.78 -6.47
C ALA A 225 9.80 -25.53 -6.67
N PRO A 226 10.68 -25.22 -5.69
CA PRO A 226 11.52 -24.02 -5.76
C PRO A 226 12.26 -23.90 -7.10
N ALA A 227 12.18 -22.71 -7.71
CA ALA A 227 12.95 -22.40 -8.90
C ALA A 227 14.46 -22.37 -8.59
N GLU A 228 15.28 -22.64 -9.59
CA GLU A 228 16.71 -22.37 -9.48
C GLU A 228 16.95 -20.85 -9.32
N PRO A 229 17.87 -20.45 -8.44
CA PRO A 229 18.17 -19.03 -8.24
C PRO A 229 18.59 -18.33 -9.55
N ARG A 230 18.07 -17.15 -9.78
CA ARG A 230 18.36 -16.31 -10.95
C ARG A 230 19.60 -15.44 -10.67
N GLU A 231 20.78 -16.04 -10.67
CA GLU A 231 22.05 -15.34 -10.38
C GLU A 231 22.46 -14.32 -11.46
N ASP A 232 21.85 -14.37 -12.63
CA ASP A 232 22.06 -13.44 -13.76
C ASP A 232 21.40 -12.07 -13.55
N LEU A 233 20.47 -11.95 -12.59
CA LEU A 233 19.71 -10.74 -12.34
C LEU A 233 20.29 -9.95 -11.17
N VAL A 234 20.18 -8.62 -11.29
CA VAL A 234 20.51 -7.69 -10.20
C VAL A 234 19.32 -7.59 -9.24
N ARG A 235 19.56 -7.87 -7.98
CA ARG A 235 18.53 -7.85 -6.93
C ARG A 235 18.29 -6.40 -6.50
N VAL A 236 17.06 -5.90 -6.62
CA VAL A 236 16.73 -4.53 -6.22
C VAL A 236 15.60 -4.49 -5.21
N HIS A 237 15.70 -3.56 -4.27
CA HIS A 237 14.62 -3.14 -3.39
C HIS A 237 13.91 -1.93 -4.00
N LEU A 238 12.58 -1.92 -4.02
CA LEU A 238 11.80 -0.74 -4.39
C LEU A 238 11.35 0.02 -3.16
N SER A 239 11.61 1.33 -3.11
CA SER A 239 11.24 2.17 -1.97
C SER A 239 10.43 3.38 -2.40
N GLY A 240 9.50 3.83 -1.57
CA GLY A 240 8.75 5.06 -1.79
C GLY A 240 7.30 4.90 -2.25
N HIS A 241 6.82 5.78 -3.13
CA HIS A 241 5.44 5.80 -3.66
C HIS A 241 4.36 5.67 -2.57
N PHE A 242 4.29 6.62 -1.66
CA PHE A 242 3.46 6.47 -0.45
C PHE A 242 2.01 6.59 -0.82
N CYS A 243 1.17 6.79 -1.24
CA CYS A 243 -0.28 6.76 -1.36
C CYS A 243 -0.79 6.26 -2.70
N HIS A 244 0.04 6.13 -3.71
CA HIS A 244 -0.38 5.49 -4.94
C HIS A 244 0.56 4.37 -5.37
N GLY A 245 0.07 3.44 -6.16
CA GLY A 245 0.87 2.36 -6.71
C GLY A 245 1.68 2.83 -7.92
N PRO A 246 2.91 2.36 -8.10
CA PRO A 246 3.58 2.52 -9.38
C PRO A 246 2.78 1.84 -10.50
N ARG A 247 2.86 2.41 -11.70
CA ARG A 247 2.22 1.83 -12.87
C ARG A 247 2.80 0.45 -13.20
N PRO A 248 1.98 -0.54 -13.61
CA PRO A 248 2.49 -1.86 -14.02
C PRO A 248 3.60 -1.77 -15.06
N GLU A 249 3.47 -0.87 -16.05
CA GLU A 249 4.46 -0.68 -17.11
C GLU A 249 5.82 -0.21 -16.56
N LEU A 250 5.82 0.54 -15.46
CA LEU A 250 7.05 0.94 -14.79
C LEU A 250 7.70 -0.24 -14.05
N LEU A 251 6.90 -1.05 -13.37
CA LEU A 251 7.39 -2.24 -12.65
C LEU A 251 7.94 -3.28 -13.62
N ASP A 252 7.21 -3.55 -14.69
CA ASP A 252 7.64 -4.47 -15.73
C ASP A 252 8.94 -3.99 -16.40
N LEU A 253 9.04 -2.68 -16.71
CA LEU A 253 10.25 -2.08 -17.25
C LEU A 253 11.47 -2.28 -16.34
N ILE A 254 11.31 -2.07 -15.03
CA ILE A 254 12.40 -2.28 -14.07
C ILE A 254 12.94 -3.71 -14.16
N GLU A 255 12.06 -4.70 -14.24
CA GLU A 255 12.46 -6.11 -14.33
C GLU A 255 12.97 -6.49 -15.72
N GLU A 256 12.43 -5.91 -16.79
CA GLU A 256 12.92 -6.11 -18.17
C GLU A 256 14.36 -5.65 -18.39
N THR A 257 14.85 -4.68 -17.62
CA THR A 257 16.26 -4.21 -17.71
C THR A 257 17.27 -5.15 -17.09
N GLY A 258 16.85 -6.30 -16.57
CA GLY A 258 17.70 -7.29 -15.92
C GLY A 258 17.82 -7.13 -14.41
N ALA A 259 16.86 -6.44 -13.79
CA ALA A 259 16.65 -6.43 -12.36
C ALA A 259 15.68 -7.55 -11.93
N MET A 260 15.79 -7.97 -10.69
CA MET A 260 14.79 -8.75 -9.95
C MET A 260 14.38 -7.92 -8.74
N VAL A 261 13.14 -7.48 -8.70
CA VAL A 261 12.62 -6.81 -7.50
C VAL A 261 12.41 -7.87 -6.43
N VAL A 262 13.25 -7.88 -5.42
CA VAL A 262 13.22 -8.91 -4.36
C VAL A 262 12.41 -8.49 -3.15
N ASP A 263 12.27 -7.17 -2.95
CA ASP A 263 11.53 -6.60 -1.82
C ASP A 263 11.06 -5.18 -2.13
N ASP A 264 10.15 -4.67 -1.32
CA ASP A 264 9.71 -3.29 -1.41
C ASP A 264 9.17 -2.76 -0.07
N ASP A 265 9.10 -1.44 0.09
CA ASP A 265 8.40 -0.75 1.16
C ASP A 265 7.22 0.09 0.63
N LEU A 266 6.71 -0.26 -0.54
CA LEU A 266 5.63 0.47 -1.18
C LEU A 266 4.33 0.41 -0.37
N TYR A 267 3.47 1.41 -0.57
CA TYR A 267 2.12 1.40 0.00
C TYR A 267 1.27 0.25 -0.55
N THR A 268 1.31 0.06 -1.87
CA THR A 268 0.67 -1.08 -2.55
C THR A 268 1.60 -2.29 -2.58
N GLY A 269 2.35 -2.49 -1.51
CA GLY A 269 3.36 -3.50 -1.32
C GLY A 269 3.50 -3.90 0.15
N TYR A 270 4.72 -4.18 0.59
CA TYR A 270 5.01 -4.74 1.92
C TYR A 270 4.49 -3.88 3.07
N ARG A 271 4.51 -2.55 2.95
CA ARG A 271 4.04 -1.62 3.98
C ARG A 271 2.59 -1.90 4.41
N TYR A 272 1.73 -2.30 3.47
CA TYR A 272 0.32 -2.58 3.78
C TYR A 272 0.14 -3.82 4.67
N ILE A 273 1.02 -4.80 4.55
CA ILE A 273 0.91 -6.11 5.19
C ILE A 273 1.94 -6.35 6.31
N ALA A 274 2.83 -5.39 6.57
CA ALA A 274 3.99 -5.58 7.46
C ALA A 274 3.64 -5.94 8.91
N THR A 275 2.42 -5.61 9.36
CA THR A 275 2.07 -5.69 10.79
C THR A 275 0.74 -6.39 11.00
N ASP A 276 0.74 -7.43 11.84
CA ASP A 276 -0.48 -8.05 12.33
C ASP A 276 -1.10 -7.23 13.47
N VAL A 277 -2.41 -7.26 13.58
CA VAL A 277 -3.12 -6.78 14.79
C VAL A 277 -2.97 -7.83 15.87
N PRO A 278 -2.61 -7.48 17.13
CA PRO A 278 -2.61 -8.46 18.22
C PRO A 278 -3.93 -9.21 18.35
N GLU A 279 -3.89 -10.53 18.42
CA GLU A 279 -5.09 -11.39 18.48
C GLU A 279 -5.54 -11.70 19.92
N SER A 280 -4.83 -11.18 20.93
CA SER A 280 -5.15 -11.37 22.34
C SER A 280 -5.56 -10.06 23.01
N GLY A 281 -6.40 -10.14 24.02
CA GLY A 281 -6.88 -8.99 24.79
C GLY A 281 -8.09 -8.28 24.17
N ASP A 282 -8.25 -7.00 24.49
CA ASP A 282 -9.35 -6.20 23.93
C ASP A 282 -9.09 -5.82 22.47
N PRO A 283 -9.99 -6.15 21.53
CA PRO A 283 -9.77 -5.90 20.10
C PRO A 283 -9.60 -4.43 19.72
N LEU A 284 -10.23 -3.48 20.43
CA LEU A 284 -10.04 -2.05 20.15
C LEU A 284 -8.68 -1.56 20.61
N ALA A 285 -8.22 -2.05 21.76
CA ALA A 285 -6.85 -1.78 22.22
C ALA A 285 -5.83 -2.39 21.25
N ALA A 286 -6.08 -3.59 20.75
CA ALA A 286 -5.23 -4.26 19.74
C ALA A 286 -5.14 -3.46 18.44
N LEU A 287 -6.24 -2.92 17.92
CA LEU A 287 -6.25 -2.05 16.74
C LEU A 287 -5.50 -0.74 16.98
N SER A 288 -5.60 -0.18 18.19
CA SER A 288 -4.84 1.01 18.57
C SER A 288 -3.34 0.74 18.62
N GLN A 289 -2.95 -0.40 19.19
CA GLN A 289 -1.55 -0.84 19.23
C GLN A 289 -1.01 -1.12 17.81
N TRP A 290 -1.80 -1.77 16.95
CA TRP A 290 -1.45 -2.00 15.56
C TRP A 290 -1.13 -0.70 14.81
N TYR A 291 -1.90 0.39 15.06
CA TYR A 291 -1.61 1.67 14.43
C TYR A 291 -0.22 2.20 14.79
N LEU A 292 0.21 2.01 16.02
CA LEU A 292 1.54 2.42 16.47
C LEU A 292 2.63 1.50 15.90
N ASP A 293 2.45 0.19 16.03
CA ASP A 293 3.44 -0.81 15.63
C ASP A 293 3.71 -0.83 14.12
N ARG A 294 2.68 -0.58 13.30
CA ARG A 294 2.88 -0.53 11.85
C ARG A 294 3.85 0.56 11.41
N ASN A 295 3.89 1.68 12.13
CA ASN A 295 4.83 2.76 11.83
C ASN A 295 6.25 2.46 12.34
N ARG A 296 6.41 1.54 13.29
CA ARG A 296 7.72 0.98 13.67
C ARG A 296 8.19 -0.07 12.68
N ASN A 297 7.29 -0.94 12.23
CA ASN A 297 7.62 -2.05 11.33
C ASN A 297 7.86 -1.60 9.87
N ALA A 298 7.25 -0.52 9.44
CA ALA A 298 7.48 0.11 8.12
C ALA A 298 7.27 1.62 8.23
N PRO A 299 8.29 2.38 8.69
CA PRO A 299 8.20 3.82 8.92
C PRO A 299 7.76 4.60 7.69
N CYS A 300 7.00 5.68 7.92
CA CYS A 300 6.57 6.59 6.88
C CYS A 300 6.92 8.03 7.28
N PRO A 301 7.50 8.84 6.42
CA PRO A 301 7.89 10.23 6.74
C PRO A 301 6.74 11.14 7.18
N THR A 302 5.48 10.70 7.05
CA THR A 302 4.32 11.44 7.61
C THR A 302 4.10 11.17 9.10
N ARG A 303 4.87 10.28 9.70
CA ARG A 303 4.81 9.92 11.11
C ARG A 303 6.18 10.10 11.74
N VAL A 304 6.21 10.79 12.86
CA VAL A 304 7.44 11.13 13.55
C VAL A 304 7.63 10.18 14.71
N THR A 305 8.73 9.44 14.71
CA THR A 305 9.18 8.57 15.80
C THR A 305 10.67 8.82 16.06
N THR A 306 11.08 8.61 17.32
CA THR A 306 12.49 8.68 17.73
C THR A 306 13.14 7.29 17.76
N GLU A 307 12.37 6.23 17.56
CA GLU A 307 12.85 4.85 17.70
C GLU A 307 13.47 4.32 16.41
N ILE A 308 12.86 4.61 15.26
CA ILE A 308 13.33 4.12 13.97
C ILE A 308 12.93 5.10 12.85
N ASP A 309 13.90 5.49 12.05
CA ASP A 309 13.70 6.31 10.87
C ASP A 309 13.61 5.46 9.60
N TRP A 310 13.06 6.04 8.54
CA TRP A 310 12.90 5.37 7.27
C TRP A 310 14.24 4.93 6.65
N ASP A 311 15.30 5.71 6.78
CA ASP A 311 16.63 5.36 6.28
C ASP A 311 17.21 4.12 6.97
N THR A 312 17.14 4.04 8.30
CA THR A 312 17.56 2.85 9.06
C THR A 312 16.74 1.62 8.65
N TYR A 313 15.42 1.74 8.62
CA TYR A 313 14.54 0.67 8.18
C TYR A 313 14.87 0.19 6.75
N LEU A 314 15.10 1.13 5.81
CA LEU A 314 15.38 0.78 4.42
C LEU A 314 16.73 0.06 4.28
N ILE A 315 17.77 0.52 4.99
CA ILE A 315 19.08 -0.14 5.01
C ILE A 315 18.94 -1.57 5.54
N ASP A 316 18.28 -1.76 6.67
CA ASP A 316 18.04 -3.08 7.25
C ASP A 316 17.25 -4.00 6.28
N SER A 317 16.27 -3.44 5.58
CA SER A 317 15.47 -4.18 4.58
C SER A 317 16.29 -4.59 3.36
N ILE A 318 17.19 -3.72 2.87
CA ILE A 318 18.12 -4.02 1.78
C ILE A 318 19.05 -5.16 2.17
N GLU A 319 19.64 -5.08 3.37
CA GLU A 319 20.53 -6.12 3.90
C GLU A 319 19.80 -7.46 4.08
N ALA A 320 18.61 -7.43 4.71
CA ALA A 320 17.82 -8.65 4.95
C ALA A 320 17.35 -9.33 3.66
N SER A 321 16.98 -8.54 2.65
CA SER A 321 16.56 -9.06 1.33
C SER A 321 17.74 -9.39 0.41
N ARG A 322 18.98 -9.09 0.82
CA ARG A 322 20.20 -9.22 0.00
C ARG A 322 20.02 -8.51 -1.34
N ALA A 323 19.50 -7.29 -1.31
CA ALA A 323 19.39 -6.48 -2.51
C ALA A 323 20.73 -5.83 -2.83
N ASP A 324 21.13 -5.84 -4.11
CA ASP A 324 22.36 -5.22 -4.62
C ASP A 324 22.25 -3.68 -4.71
N GLY A 325 21.02 -3.15 -4.63
CA GLY A 325 20.77 -1.73 -4.67
C GLY A 325 19.29 -1.38 -4.50
N VAL A 326 18.99 -0.10 -4.43
CA VAL A 326 17.64 0.41 -4.22
C VAL A 326 17.20 1.32 -5.36
N VAL A 327 15.95 1.16 -5.80
CA VAL A 327 15.26 2.10 -6.69
C VAL A 327 14.23 2.87 -5.85
N VAL A 328 14.47 4.17 -5.67
CA VAL A 328 13.55 5.05 -4.94
C VAL A 328 12.58 5.67 -5.92
N LEU A 329 11.31 5.32 -5.79
CA LEU A 329 10.21 5.86 -6.58
C LEU A 329 9.64 7.08 -5.86
N MET A 330 9.89 8.27 -6.38
CA MET A 330 9.46 9.55 -5.82
C MET A 330 8.24 10.07 -6.57
N ALA A 331 7.07 10.01 -5.94
CA ALA A 331 5.90 10.66 -6.52
C ALA A 331 6.05 12.18 -6.44
N LYS A 332 5.93 12.86 -7.59
CA LYS A 332 5.99 14.32 -7.66
C LYS A 332 4.95 14.95 -6.73
N PHE A 333 5.35 15.98 -6.02
CA PHE A 333 4.56 16.64 -4.98
C PHE A 333 4.20 15.78 -3.75
N CYS A 334 4.83 14.64 -3.54
CA CYS A 334 4.77 13.94 -2.26
C CYS A 334 5.74 14.62 -1.27
N GLU A 335 5.30 15.71 -0.65
CA GLU A 335 6.14 16.56 0.20
C GLU A 335 6.87 15.81 1.32
N PRO A 336 6.22 14.94 2.13
CA PRO A 336 6.93 14.23 3.18
C PRO A 336 8.09 13.39 2.64
N HIS A 337 7.88 12.74 1.51
CA HIS A 337 8.89 11.92 0.86
C HIS A 337 10.03 12.78 0.28
N MET A 338 9.68 13.86 -0.41
CA MET A 338 10.67 14.78 -0.98
C MET A 338 11.53 15.45 0.09
N LEU A 339 10.92 15.84 1.21
CA LEU A 339 11.63 16.50 2.31
C LEU A 339 12.59 15.56 3.06
N TYR A 340 12.23 14.28 3.18
CA TYR A 340 13.07 13.29 3.84
C TYR A 340 14.18 12.70 2.94
N TYR A 341 13.99 12.73 1.62
CA TYR A 341 14.91 12.09 0.67
C TYR A 341 16.38 12.52 0.80
N PRO A 342 16.75 13.79 1.08
CA PRO A 342 18.14 14.17 1.28
C PRO A 342 18.84 13.40 2.40
N GLU A 343 18.17 13.15 3.51
CA GLU A 343 18.70 12.35 4.62
C GLU A 343 18.81 10.87 4.24
N LEU A 344 17.78 10.33 3.61
CA LEU A 344 17.81 8.97 3.07
C LEU A 344 19.00 8.78 2.10
N ARG A 345 19.16 9.70 1.16
CA ARG A 345 20.27 9.66 0.19
C ARG A 345 21.63 9.66 0.88
N LYS A 346 21.82 10.52 1.86
CA LYS A 346 23.06 10.62 2.65
C LYS A 346 23.35 9.33 3.43
N ALA A 347 22.32 8.70 4.00
CA ALA A 347 22.47 7.44 4.71
C ALA A 347 22.86 6.28 3.78
N LEU A 348 22.28 6.21 2.59
CA LEU A 348 22.63 5.21 1.56
C LEU A 348 24.05 5.41 1.04
N ASP A 349 24.47 6.67 0.76
CA ASP A 349 25.82 7.00 0.31
C ASP A 349 26.87 6.66 1.38
N ALA A 350 26.55 6.84 2.67
CA ALA A 350 27.45 6.50 3.78
C ALA A 350 27.69 4.97 3.93
N ARG A 351 26.85 4.15 3.33
CA ARG A 351 26.95 2.68 3.32
C ARG A 351 27.36 2.12 1.95
N ASP A 352 27.74 3.00 1.00
CA ASP A 352 28.05 2.63 -0.38
C ASP A 352 26.94 1.82 -1.08
N ILE A 353 25.67 1.98 -0.65
CA ILE A 353 24.52 1.32 -1.24
C ILE A 353 24.15 2.01 -2.57
N PRO A 354 24.18 1.28 -3.71
CA PRO A 354 23.76 1.84 -4.99
C PRO A 354 22.29 2.25 -4.93
N ALA A 355 21.99 3.51 -5.27
CA ALA A 355 20.65 4.04 -5.26
C ALA A 355 20.33 4.77 -6.57
N LEU A 356 19.13 4.53 -7.10
CA LEU A 356 18.56 5.25 -8.25
C LEU A 356 17.26 5.92 -7.83
N LEU A 357 17.20 7.25 -7.92
CA LEU A 357 15.95 8.00 -7.77
C LEU A 357 15.21 8.05 -9.11
N LEU A 358 13.96 7.64 -9.13
CA LEU A 358 13.02 7.83 -10.24
C LEU A 358 11.85 8.71 -9.77
N GLU A 359 11.80 9.94 -10.26
CA GLU A 359 10.63 10.79 -10.06
C GLU A 359 9.50 10.30 -10.97
N THR A 360 8.30 10.23 -10.42
CA THR A 360 7.11 9.73 -11.13
C THR A 360 5.98 10.75 -11.06
N GLU A 361 5.17 10.79 -12.11
CA GLU A 361 3.97 11.62 -12.19
C GLU A 361 2.74 10.74 -12.39
N HIS A 362 1.57 11.28 -12.02
CA HIS A 362 0.31 10.55 -12.18
C HIS A 362 0.04 10.15 -13.64
N GLU A 363 0.32 11.04 -14.58
CA GLU A 363 0.10 10.80 -16.02
C GLU A 363 1.22 9.96 -16.67
N GLY A 364 2.19 9.49 -15.87
CA GLY A 364 3.30 8.66 -16.31
C GLY A 364 4.55 9.45 -16.69
N ASN A 365 5.62 8.73 -16.89
CA ASN A 365 6.91 9.28 -17.33
C ASN A 365 7.24 8.79 -18.74
N PRO A 366 8.11 9.49 -19.48
CA PRO A 366 8.65 8.96 -20.73
C PRO A 366 9.39 7.65 -20.46
N ILE A 367 8.82 6.54 -20.88
CA ILE A 367 9.26 5.19 -20.54
C ILE A 367 10.71 4.92 -20.97
N GLU A 368 11.13 5.43 -22.11
CA GLU A 368 12.49 5.27 -22.62
C GLU A 368 13.55 6.00 -21.79
N THR A 369 13.19 7.13 -21.19
CA THR A 369 14.08 7.83 -20.27
C THR A 369 14.30 7.00 -18.99
N VAL A 370 13.25 6.37 -18.49
CA VAL A 370 13.34 5.47 -17.35
C VAL A 370 14.17 4.25 -17.69
N ARG A 371 13.96 3.64 -18.88
CA ARG A 371 14.72 2.48 -19.39
C ARG A 371 16.24 2.76 -19.39
N THR A 372 16.65 3.86 -20.00
CA THR A 372 18.06 4.24 -20.08
C THR A 372 18.69 4.41 -18.69
N ARG A 373 17.97 5.02 -17.77
CA ARG A 373 18.43 5.22 -16.38
C ARG A 373 18.55 3.90 -15.62
N MET A 374 17.59 3.00 -15.80
CA MET A 374 17.61 1.67 -15.20
C MET A 374 18.76 0.82 -15.74
N GLU A 375 18.93 0.76 -17.07
CA GLU A 375 20.03 0.04 -17.69
C GLU A 375 21.40 0.52 -17.20
N THR A 376 21.59 1.84 -17.12
CA THR A 376 22.82 2.43 -16.58
C THR A 376 23.04 2.04 -15.11
N PHE A 377 21.98 2.03 -14.30
CA PHE A 377 22.03 1.64 -12.91
C PHE A 377 22.42 0.17 -12.74
N ILE A 378 21.78 -0.73 -13.50
CA ILE A 378 22.07 -2.17 -13.50
C ILE A 378 23.53 -2.44 -13.93
N GLU A 379 24.01 -1.77 -15.00
CA GLU A 379 25.39 -1.88 -15.41
C GLU A 379 26.39 -1.40 -14.36
N ARG A 380 26.07 -0.31 -13.66
CA ARG A 380 26.91 0.19 -12.57
C ARG A 380 27.04 -0.85 -11.46
N ILE A 381 25.94 -1.50 -11.05
CA ILE A 381 25.96 -2.53 -10.02
C ILE A 381 26.78 -3.75 -10.51
N ARG A 382 26.57 -4.21 -11.73
CA ARG A 382 27.31 -5.36 -12.31
C ARG A 382 28.82 -5.16 -12.36
N ARG A 383 29.28 -3.90 -12.49
CA ARG A 383 30.73 -3.53 -12.50
C ARG A 383 31.35 -3.47 -11.11
N GLN A 384 30.58 -3.46 -10.03
CA GLN A 384 31.13 -3.51 -8.69
C GLN A 384 31.74 -4.88 -8.41
N PRO A 385 32.89 -4.96 -7.69
CA PRO A 385 33.49 -6.25 -7.32
C PRO A 385 32.53 -7.10 -6.50
N ALA A 386 32.53 -8.42 -6.73
CA ALA A 386 31.65 -9.35 -6.01
C ALA A 386 31.79 -9.27 -4.46
N ALA A 387 32.95 -8.84 -3.95
CA ALA A 387 33.17 -8.62 -2.53
C ALA A 387 32.42 -7.40 -1.94
N ALA A 388 31.84 -6.53 -2.77
CA ALA A 388 31.01 -5.40 -2.38
C ALA A 388 29.50 -5.71 -2.46
N ARG A 389 29.15 -6.95 -2.82
CA ARG A 389 27.76 -7.41 -3.00
C ARG A 389 27.31 -8.40 -1.92
N SER A 390 28.14 -8.60 -0.85
CA SER A 390 27.87 -9.57 0.22
C SER A 390 27.48 -8.86 1.53
#